data_28e01733a270bb09a890b3fdee426f52
#
_entry.id   28e01733a270bb09a890b3fdee426f52
#
_cell.length_a   1.000
_cell.length_b   1.000
_cell.length_c   1.000
_cell.angle_alpha   90.00
_cell.angle_beta   90.00
_cell.angle_gamma   90.00
#
_symmetry.space_group_name_H-M   'P 1'
#
loop_
_entity.id
_entity.type
_entity.pdbx_description
1 polymer ?
#
loop_
_entity_poly.entity_id
_entity_poly.type
_entity_poly.pdbx_seq_one_letter_code
_entity_poly.pdbx_strand_id
1 'polypeptide(L)'
;MKKTARLLLLCICLLLAGCTAQTAPQPIQPEPDTQPEQAVQPARTWQDIQAQLPDVSAMSGFPAAEQAWHPEPIVVHGEEAEYWIDQSESWETARICMRKDGQTASIYAAQDGSLSQLALFDGMLYFAQIGGIYRMPMEGGAAELWIPGGGRFALTGGVIYTWLSEQGFCAIAAQDPEQAVPVWKQEQALTIKQTVPVTGGIVFWLAENEPDPDAGQLWVVLLRNSGQWELLREETGPMPRSIFSDDTNVWFMRETSEGQFLYQIDCKDGAYACLGKLPEAPDGCYSPGTPVLGFQRLLMRYQGIESTMEFYALDDKLTLGEHLLSYGADDSYAIYFLHLFEIQETPQSFYFCGKSEENGLYLVSEIRKSGDRLLREEALQPPV
;
A
#
# COMPACT_ATOMS: atom_id res chain seq x y z
N MET A 1 43.53 12.10 -8.22
CA MET A 1 43.11 10.83 -8.83
C MET A 1 44.22 9.76 -9.09
N LYS A 2 45.50 10.01 -8.92
CA LYS A 2 46.60 9.02 -9.15
C LYS A 2 47.04 8.25 -7.88
N LYS A 3 46.61 8.63 -6.70
CA LYS A 3 47.01 7.97 -5.43
C LYS A 3 46.03 6.87 -4.97
N THR A 4 44.78 6.89 -5.38
CA THR A 4 43.76 5.87 -5.02
C THR A 4 43.88 4.58 -5.84
N ALA A 5 44.38 4.69 -7.08
CA ALA A 5 44.58 3.50 -7.94
C ALA A 5 45.74 2.60 -7.48
N ARG A 6 46.74 3.14 -6.76
CA ARG A 6 47.87 2.36 -6.24
C ARG A 6 47.54 1.53 -5.00
N LEU A 7 46.58 2.00 -4.21
CA LEU A 7 46.15 1.26 -3.00
C LEU A 7 45.29 0.04 -3.34
N LEU A 8 44.47 0.14 -4.41
CA LEU A 8 43.63 -0.95 -4.87
C LEU A 8 44.45 -2.11 -5.47
N LEU A 9 45.56 -1.80 -6.15
CA LEU A 9 46.45 -2.82 -6.75
C LEU A 9 47.23 -3.57 -5.70
N LEU A 10 47.57 -2.96 -4.56
CA LEU A 10 48.30 -3.60 -3.46
C LEU A 10 47.42 -4.59 -2.69
N CYS A 11 46.14 -4.34 -2.54
CA CYS A 11 45.20 -5.26 -1.92
C CYS A 11 44.90 -6.52 -2.74
N ILE A 12 44.95 -6.42 -4.07
CA ILE A 12 44.72 -7.58 -4.94
C ILE A 12 45.94 -8.51 -4.96
N CYS A 13 47.15 -7.99 -4.82
CA CYS A 13 48.39 -8.81 -4.80
C CYS A 13 48.56 -9.57 -3.45
N LEU A 14 47.97 -9.12 -2.38
CA LEU A 14 48.03 -9.80 -1.07
C LEU A 14 47.02 -10.96 -0.92
N LEU A 15 46.02 -11.03 -1.79
CA LEU A 15 45.03 -12.12 -1.79
C LEU A 15 45.44 -13.34 -2.64
N LEU A 16 46.52 -13.24 -3.42
CA LEU A 16 46.98 -14.34 -4.29
C LEU A 16 48.18 -15.13 -3.77
N ALA A 17 48.74 -14.79 -2.59
CA ALA A 17 49.94 -15.44 -2.03
C ALA A 17 49.67 -16.50 -0.96
N GLY A 18 48.45 -16.96 -0.79
CA GLY A 18 48.02 -17.83 0.30
C GLY A 18 47.53 -19.23 -0.08
N CYS A 19 48.06 -19.87 -1.12
CA CYS A 19 47.65 -21.24 -1.42
C CYS A 19 48.88 -22.07 -1.88
N THR A 20 49.60 -22.69 -0.92
CA THR A 20 50.23 -24.01 -1.13
C THR A 20 50.66 -24.59 0.21
N ALA A 21 49.81 -25.42 0.79
CA ALA A 21 50.22 -26.55 1.66
C ALA A 21 49.18 -27.64 1.48
N GLN A 22 49.48 -28.58 0.58
CA GLN A 22 48.74 -29.82 0.47
C GLN A 22 49.08 -30.68 1.70
N THR A 23 48.11 -30.80 2.61
CA THR A 23 48.06 -31.87 3.62
C THR A 23 47.13 -32.96 3.09
N ALA A 24 47.58 -34.18 3.09
CA ALA A 24 46.86 -35.37 2.64
C ALA A 24 45.52 -35.54 3.39
N PRO A 25 44.45 -35.99 2.72
CA PRO A 25 43.16 -36.17 3.34
C PRO A 25 43.19 -37.34 4.32
N GLN A 26 42.90 -37.06 5.59
CA GLN A 26 42.50 -38.10 6.53
C GLN A 26 41.10 -38.60 6.16
N PRO A 27 40.82 -39.90 6.33
CA PRO A 27 39.48 -40.41 6.10
C PRO A 27 38.52 -39.83 7.15
N ILE A 28 37.55 -39.07 6.66
CA ILE A 28 36.45 -38.54 7.46
C ILE A 28 35.56 -39.72 7.84
N GLN A 29 35.57 -40.09 9.10
CA GLN A 29 34.49 -40.90 9.67
C GLN A 29 33.19 -40.05 9.63
N PRO A 30 32.11 -40.59 9.10
CA PRO A 30 30.83 -39.91 9.20
C PRO A 30 30.41 -39.93 10.69
N GLU A 31 30.43 -38.77 11.34
CA GLU A 31 29.68 -38.60 12.58
C GLU A 31 28.22 -38.83 12.26
N PRO A 32 27.49 -39.58 13.08
CA PRO A 32 26.06 -39.70 12.91
C PRO A 32 25.44 -38.31 13.17
N ASP A 33 24.92 -37.70 12.10
CA ASP A 33 24.16 -36.46 12.14
C ASP A 33 22.83 -36.69 12.89
N THR A 34 22.94 -36.79 14.21
CA THR A 34 21.76 -36.66 15.08
C THR A 34 21.49 -35.18 15.29
N GLN A 35 20.99 -34.52 14.22
CA GLN A 35 20.20 -33.35 14.45
C GLN A 35 19.03 -33.74 15.35
N PRO A 36 18.85 -33.10 16.52
CA PRO A 36 17.66 -33.36 17.32
C PRO A 36 16.46 -33.05 16.41
N GLU A 37 15.61 -34.04 16.23
CA GLU A 37 14.33 -33.92 15.57
C GLU A 37 13.63 -32.74 16.25
N GLN A 38 13.61 -31.59 15.60
CA GLN A 38 12.89 -30.43 16.09
C GLN A 38 11.45 -30.90 16.27
N ALA A 39 11.01 -30.98 17.53
CA ALA A 39 9.66 -31.33 17.84
C ALA A 39 8.75 -30.34 17.09
N VAL A 40 8.09 -30.85 16.06
CA VAL A 40 7.11 -30.08 15.29
C VAL A 40 6.08 -29.59 16.30
N GLN A 41 6.09 -28.31 16.62
CA GLN A 41 5.06 -27.75 17.48
C GLN A 41 3.71 -27.99 16.80
N PRO A 42 2.68 -28.44 17.53
CA PRO A 42 1.37 -28.63 16.95
C PRO A 42 0.90 -27.28 16.38
N ALA A 43 0.39 -27.29 15.14
CA ALA A 43 -0.19 -26.12 14.52
C ALA A 43 -1.25 -25.51 15.45
N ARG A 44 -1.19 -24.21 15.68
CA ARG A 44 -2.17 -23.50 16.50
C ARG A 44 -3.52 -23.48 15.80
N THR A 45 -4.56 -23.56 16.58
CA THR A 45 -5.94 -23.44 16.09
C THR A 45 -6.39 -21.97 16.11
N TRP A 46 -7.45 -21.65 15.36
CA TRP A 46 -8.07 -20.34 15.44
C TRP A 46 -8.43 -19.93 16.88
N GLN A 47 -8.89 -20.89 17.70
CA GLN A 47 -9.21 -20.61 19.11
C GLN A 47 -8.00 -20.13 19.90
N ASP A 48 -6.82 -20.73 19.64
CA ASP A 48 -5.57 -20.31 20.29
C ASP A 48 -5.16 -18.91 19.86
N ILE A 49 -5.41 -18.55 18.60
CA ILE A 49 -5.13 -17.24 18.04
C ILE A 49 -6.11 -16.22 18.58
N GLN A 50 -7.41 -16.53 18.56
CA GLN A 50 -8.48 -15.64 19.04
C GLN A 50 -8.27 -15.26 20.52
N ALA A 51 -7.79 -16.18 21.33
CA ALA A 51 -7.47 -15.93 22.75
C ALA A 51 -6.30 -14.92 22.96
N GLN A 52 -5.50 -14.68 21.91
CA GLN A 52 -4.39 -13.75 21.92
C GLN A 52 -4.73 -12.39 21.29
N LEU A 53 -5.86 -12.30 20.59
CA LEU A 53 -6.30 -11.03 20.01
C LEU A 53 -6.73 -10.06 21.12
N PRO A 54 -6.47 -8.77 20.94
CA PRO A 54 -6.88 -7.75 21.88
C PRO A 54 -8.39 -7.70 22.08
N ASP A 55 -8.82 -7.35 23.27
CA ASP A 55 -10.22 -7.01 23.53
C ASP A 55 -10.51 -5.63 22.92
N VAL A 56 -11.34 -5.61 21.91
CA VAL A 56 -11.78 -4.42 21.17
C VAL A 56 -13.28 -4.16 21.33
N SER A 57 -13.90 -4.74 22.35
CA SER A 57 -15.34 -4.60 22.61
C SER A 57 -15.80 -3.13 22.75
N ALA A 58 -14.90 -2.24 23.17
CA ALA A 58 -15.17 -0.80 23.24
C ALA A 58 -15.51 -0.18 21.87
N MET A 59 -15.07 -0.79 20.73
CA MET A 59 -15.44 -0.34 19.39
C MET A 59 -16.93 -0.54 19.09
N SER A 60 -17.65 -1.34 19.84
CA SER A 60 -19.10 -1.54 19.64
C SER A 60 -19.91 -0.23 19.78
N GLY A 61 -19.36 0.78 20.40
CA GLY A 61 -19.93 2.13 20.49
C GLY A 61 -19.58 3.07 19.34
N PHE A 62 -18.73 2.64 18.40
CA PHE A 62 -18.35 3.47 17.27
C PHE A 62 -19.52 3.64 16.30
N PRO A 63 -19.65 4.79 15.66
CA PRO A 63 -20.69 5.02 14.67
C PRO A 63 -20.51 4.03 13.51
N ALA A 64 -21.57 3.29 13.20
CA ALA A 64 -21.61 2.46 12.01
C ALA A 64 -22.06 3.34 10.84
N ALA A 65 -21.12 3.79 10.03
CA ALA A 65 -21.42 4.46 8.77
C ALA A 65 -21.18 3.47 7.60
N GLU A 66 -22.11 3.46 6.65
CA GLU A 66 -22.03 2.63 5.43
C GLU A 66 -21.10 3.25 4.37
N GLN A 67 -20.14 4.07 4.77
CA GLN A 67 -19.22 4.66 3.81
C GLN A 67 -18.25 3.60 3.30
N ALA A 68 -18.19 3.45 1.98
CA ALA A 68 -17.24 2.60 1.31
C ALA A 68 -15.79 3.03 1.63
N TRP A 69 -14.90 2.06 1.70
CA TRP A 69 -13.48 2.29 1.67
C TRP A 69 -13.04 2.50 0.21
N HIS A 70 -12.28 3.53 -0.03
CA HIS A 70 -11.59 3.71 -1.31
C HIS A 70 -10.09 3.63 -1.05
N PRO A 71 -9.36 2.73 -1.74
CA PRO A 71 -7.92 2.62 -1.57
C PRO A 71 -7.29 3.98 -1.90
N GLU A 72 -6.47 4.50 -1.01
CA GLU A 72 -5.76 5.79 -1.02
C GLU A 72 -5.97 6.59 -2.33
N PRO A 73 -7.08 7.32 -2.49
CA PRO A 73 -7.38 7.98 -3.75
C PRO A 73 -6.42 9.14 -3.99
N ILE A 74 -5.91 9.26 -5.20
CA ILE A 74 -5.13 10.41 -5.65
C ILE A 74 -5.98 11.67 -5.59
N VAL A 75 -7.23 11.53 -6.04
CA VAL A 75 -8.25 12.56 -5.99
C VAL A 75 -9.43 12.04 -5.18
N VAL A 76 -9.76 12.74 -4.12
CA VAL A 76 -10.91 12.44 -3.28
C VAL A 76 -12.12 13.17 -3.84
N HIS A 77 -13.18 12.43 -4.14
CA HIS A 77 -14.41 12.98 -4.72
C HIS A 77 -15.45 13.22 -3.63
N GLY A 78 -15.81 14.48 -3.44
CA GLY A 78 -17.01 14.87 -2.70
C GLY A 78 -18.23 14.97 -3.64
N GLU A 79 -19.39 15.35 -3.09
CA GLU A 79 -20.61 15.50 -3.89
C GLU A 79 -20.50 16.62 -4.94
N GLU A 80 -19.82 17.72 -4.62
CA GLU A 80 -19.76 18.93 -5.46
C GLU A 80 -18.33 19.31 -5.87
N ALA A 81 -17.31 18.69 -5.30
CA ALA A 81 -15.92 19.08 -5.49
C ALA A 81 -14.97 17.88 -5.44
N GLU A 82 -13.80 18.06 -6.04
CA GLU A 82 -12.68 17.12 -6.01
C GLU A 82 -11.53 17.74 -5.22
N TYR A 83 -10.77 16.91 -4.52
CA TYR A 83 -9.69 17.34 -3.64
C TYR A 83 -8.45 16.50 -3.87
N TRP A 84 -7.27 17.13 -3.86
CA TRP A 84 -5.99 16.43 -3.97
C TRP A 84 -4.89 17.17 -3.21
N ILE A 85 -3.79 16.47 -2.97
CA ILE A 85 -2.58 17.04 -2.39
C ILE A 85 -1.63 17.42 -3.52
N ASP A 86 -1.15 18.67 -3.48
CA ASP A 86 -0.07 19.19 -4.31
C ASP A 86 1.14 19.44 -3.41
N GLN A 87 2.28 18.85 -3.73
CA GLN A 87 3.45 18.86 -2.86
C GLN A 87 4.74 19.18 -3.63
N SER A 88 5.56 20.09 -3.08
CA SER A 88 6.85 20.41 -3.65
C SER A 88 7.90 19.31 -3.43
N GLU A 89 8.90 19.23 -4.32
CA GLU A 89 10.00 18.27 -4.22
C GLU A 89 10.78 18.37 -2.92
N SER A 90 11.00 19.61 -2.45
CA SER A 90 11.73 19.88 -1.22
C SER A 90 10.97 19.49 0.05
N TRP A 91 9.71 19.09 -0.09
CA TRP A 91 8.81 18.86 1.02
C TRP A 91 8.56 20.09 1.90
N GLU A 92 9.01 21.27 1.44
CA GLU A 92 8.89 22.52 2.18
C GLU A 92 7.48 23.12 2.07
N THR A 93 6.80 22.80 0.98
CA THR A 93 5.45 23.30 0.73
C THR A 93 4.54 22.18 0.25
N ALA A 94 3.40 22.05 0.88
CA ALA A 94 2.35 21.16 0.48
C ALA A 94 1.00 21.86 0.63
N ARG A 95 0.07 21.58 -0.28
CA ARG A 95 -1.25 22.21 -0.33
C ARG A 95 -2.33 21.19 -0.54
N ILE A 96 -3.52 21.45 0.02
CA ILE A 96 -4.73 20.77 -0.39
C ILE A 96 -5.42 21.69 -1.40
N CYS A 97 -5.64 21.16 -2.58
CA CYS A 97 -6.34 21.83 -3.66
C CYS A 97 -7.75 21.29 -3.78
N MET A 98 -8.66 22.15 -4.17
CA MET A 98 -10.07 21.84 -4.44
C MET A 98 -10.43 22.29 -5.85
N ARG A 99 -11.17 21.47 -6.59
CA ARG A 99 -11.80 21.84 -7.86
C ARG A 99 -13.32 21.73 -7.69
N LYS A 100 -14.00 22.88 -7.85
CA LYS A 100 -15.46 22.99 -7.81
C LYS A 100 -15.91 23.87 -8.98
N ASP A 101 -16.93 23.45 -9.73
CA ASP A 101 -17.48 24.17 -10.88
C ASP A 101 -16.41 24.54 -11.94
N GLY A 102 -15.41 23.67 -12.12
CA GLY A 102 -14.28 23.87 -13.04
C GLY A 102 -13.24 24.89 -12.55
N GLN A 103 -13.41 25.46 -11.36
CA GLN A 103 -12.42 26.35 -10.75
C GLN A 103 -11.56 25.61 -9.72
N THR A 104 -10.27 25.82 -9.79
CA THR A 104 -9.30 25.24 -8.85
C THR A 104 -8.85 26.30 -7.85
N ALA A 105 -8.81 25.94 -6.58
CA ALA A 105 -8.31 26.77 -5.50
C ALA A 105 -7.46 25.96 -4.51
N SER A 106 -6.44 26.59 -3.93
CA SER A 106 -5.76 26.04 -2.76
C SER A 106 -6.59 26.41 -1.52
N ILE A 107 -7.05 25.40 -0.79
CA ILE A 107 -7.89 25.59 0.40
C ILE A 107 -7.13 25.41 1.71
N TYR A 108 -5.93 24.83 1.65
CA TYR A 108 -5.02 24.68 2.78
C TYR A 108 -3.57 24.67 2.29
N ALA A 109 -2.68 25.26 3.06
CA ALA A 109 -1.24 25.20 2.83
C ALA A 109 -0.55 24.78 4.14
N ALA A 110 0.23 23.70 4.09
CA ALA A 110 1.05 23.28 5.22
C ALA A 110 2.17 24.29 5.46
N GLN A 111 2.45 24.61 6.73
CA GLN A 111 3.47 25.59 7.09
C GLN A 111 4.88 24.96 7.17
N ASP A 112 4.96 23.65 7.33
CA ASP A 112 6.17 22.93 7.73
C ASP A 112 6.35 21.59 6.99
N GLY A 113 5.98 21.52 5.74
CA GLY A 113 6.39 20.39 4.95
C GLY A 113 5.29 19.49 4.40
N SER A 114 5.33 18.20 4.69
CA SER A 114 4.60 17.19 3.97
C SER A 114 3.14 17.05 4.40
N LEU A 115 2.27 16.93 3.41
CA LEU A 115 0.94 16.37 3.55
C LEU A 115 0.94 14.96 2.98
N SER A 116 0.21 14.06 3.60
CA SER A 116 -0.04 12.75 3.04
C SER A 116 -1.43 12.28 3.39
N GLN A 117 -1.97 11.41 2.56
CA GLN A 117 -3.28 10.82 2.69
C GLN A 117 -4.40 11.84 2.89
N LEU A 118 -5.36 11.80 2.04
CA LEU A 118 -6.55 12.65 2.09
C LEU A 118 -7.78 11.74 2.12
N ALA A 119 -8.67 11.98 3.06
CA ALA A 119 -9.92 11.24 3.18
C ALA A 119 -11.08 12.19 3.49
N LEU A 120 -12.27 11.82 3.03
CA LEU A 120 -13.51 12.54 3.29
C LEU A 120 -14.41 11.75 4.21
N PHE A 121 -14.94 12.40 5.23
CA PHE A 121 -15.96 11.80 6.07
C PHE A 121 -16.80 12.92 6.74
N ASP A 122 -18.12 12.80 6.67
CA ASP A 122 -19.08 13.67 7.37
C ASP A 122 -18.79 15.17 7.17
N GLY A 123 -18.58 15.59 5.93
CA GLY A 123 -18.34 17.00 5.57
C GLY A 123 -16.95 17.53 5.94
N MET A 124 -16.05 16.67 6.38
CA MET A 124 -14.69 17.01 6.78
C MET A 124 -13.64 16.34 5.90
N LEU A 125 -12.57 17.07 5.62
CA LEU A 125 -11.33 16.53 5.07
C LEU A 125 -10.40 16.12 6.21
N TYR A 126 -9.90 14.88 6.16
CA TYR A 126 -8.89 14.35 7.05
C TYR A 126 -7.59 14.17 6.27
N PHE A 127 -6.45 14.55 6.86
CA PHE A 127 -5.15 14.41 6.24
C PHE A 127 -4.04 14.23 7.28
N ALA A 128 -2.96 13.55 6.90
CA ALA A 128 -1.79 13.40 7.76
C ALA A 128 -0.78 14.50 7.47
N GLN A 129 -0.23 15.09 8.53
CA GLN A 129 0.85 16.08 8.53
C GLN A 129 1.79 15.80 9.70
N ILE A 130 2.95 16.48 9.73
CA ILE A 130 3.85 16.43 10.90
C ILE A 130 3.06 16.81 12.16
N GLY A 131 3.16 15.94 13.16
CA GLY A 131 2.45 16.12 14.44
C GLY A 131 1.20 15.29 14.61
N GLY A 132 0.55 14.83 13.53
CA GLY A 132 -0.61 13.97 13.66
C GLY A 132 -1.54 13.96 12.44
N ILE A 133 -2.77 13.53 12.70
CA ILE A 133 -3.86 13.59 11.74
C ILE A 133 -4.65 14.85 12.03
N TYR A 134 -4.86 15.63 10.98
CA TYR A 134 -5.61 16.89 11.01
C TYR A 134 -6.96 16.71 10.31
N ARG A 135 -7.88 17.59 10.64
CA ARG A 135 -9.14 17.72 9.88
C ARG A 135 -9.49 19.18 9.64
N MET A 136 -10.27 19.42 8.61
CA MET A 136 -10.82 20.74 8.26
C MET A 136 -12.14 20.59 7.51
N PRO A 137 -13.01 21.64 7.47
CA PRO A 137 -14.18 21.64 6.62
C PRO A 137 -13.81 21.47 5.13
N MET A 138 -14.69 20.83 4.35
CA MET A 138 -14.49 20.62 2.91
C MET A 138 -14.34 21.92 2.13
N GLU A 139 -14.99 22.99 2.57
CA GLU A 139 -14.91 24.30 1.92
C GLU A 139 -13.60 25.04 2.21
N GLY A 140 -12.72 24.47 3.00
CA GLY A 140 -11.50 25.10 3.46
C GLY A 140 -11.66 25.77 4.82
N GLY A 141 -10.59 26.42 5.26
CA GLY A 141 -10.55 27.13 6.55
C GLY A 141 -9.44 26.67 7.47
N ALA A 142 -9.63 26.85 8.77
CA ALA A 142 -8.63 26.43 9.75
C ALA A 142 -8.63 24.91 9.92
N ALA A 143 -7.45 24.31 9.74
CA ALA A 143 -7.25 22.92 10.09
C ALA A 143 -6.97 22.80 11.60
N GLU A 144 -7.52 21.79 12.23
CA GLU A 144 -7.25 21.44 13.63
C GLU A 144 -6.47 20.11 13.73
N LEU A 145 -5.52 20.04 14.64
CA LEU A 145 -4.88 18.79 15.00
C LEU A 145 -5.90 17.90 15.71
N TRP A 146 -6.34 16.84 15.02
CA TRP A 146 -7.43 15.99 15.49
C TRP A 146 -6.93 14.80 16.29
N ILE A 147 -5.91 14.10 15.79
CA ILE A 147 -5.29 12.95 16.47
C ILE A 147 -3.79 13.21 16.57
N PRO A 148 -3.31 13.67 17.75
CA PRO A 148 -1.89 13.90 17.97
C PRO A 148 -1.05 12.61 17.87
N GLY A 149 0.11 12.70 17.23
CA GLY A 149 1.04 11.56 17.10
C GLY A 149 0.57 10.47 16.10
N GLY A 150 -0.59 10.64 15.49
CA GLY A 150 -1.03 9.79 14.38
C GLY A 150 -0.19 10.06 13.14
N GLY A 151 0.07 8.99 12.38
CA GLY A 151 0.78 9.06 11.10
C GLY A 151 -0.14 8.70 9.93
N ARG A 152 0.34 7.79 9.07
CA ARG A 152 -0.51 7.19 8.05
C ARG A 152 -1.75 6.57 8.67
N PHE A 153 -2.87 6.74 8.00
CA PHE A 153 -4.14 6.26 8.51
C PHE A 153 -5.03 5.68 7.40
N ALA A 154 -5.98 4.85 7.80
CA ALA A 154 -7.10 4.46 6.96
C ALA A 154 -8.39 4.96 7.61
N LEU A 155 -9.32 5.48 6.81
CA LEU A 155 -10.63 5.92 7.29
C LEU A 155 -11.72 5.14 6.57
N THR A 156 -12.39 4.27 7.29
CA THR A 156 -13.46 3.42 6.75
C THR A 156 -14.66 3.41 7.69
N GLY A 157 -15.84 3.70 7.17
CA GLY A 157 -17.10 3.69 7.94
C GLY A 157 -17.09 4.58 9.18
N GLY A 158 -16.33 5.69 9.17
CA GLY A 158 -16.22 6.58 10.32
C GLY A 158 -15.22 6.14 11.40
N VAL A 159 -14.39 5.13 11.12
CA VAL A 159 -13.30 4.69 12.00
C VAL A 159 -11.97 4.97 11.34
N ILE A 160 -11.09 5.64 12.06
CA ILE A 160 -9.70 5.91 11.69
C ILE A 160 -8.82 4.82 12.30
N TYR A 161 -8.04 4.15 11.47
CA TYR A 161 -7.03 3.18 11.89
C TYR A 161 -5.64 3.79 11.68
N THR A 162 -4.85 3.88 12.74
CA THR A 162 -3.51 4.48 12.70
C THR A 162 -2.60 3.94 13.78
N TRP A 163 -1.28 4.12 13.62
CA TRP A 163 -0.30 3.87 14.66
C TRP A 163 -0.11 5.09 15.54
N LEU A 164 -0.28 4.90 16.85
CA LEU A 164 0.08 5.88 17.88
C LEU A 164 1.32 5.39 18.63
N SER A 165 2.30 6.26 18.81
CA SER A 165 3.62 5.88 19.36
C SER A 165 3.56 5.18 20.72
N GLU A 166 2.63 5.55 21.58
CA GLU A 166 2.51 5.00 22.94
C GLU A 166 1.48 3.88 23.07
N GLN A 167 0.51 3.83 22.15
CA GLN A 167 -0.63 2.91 22.25
C GLN A 167 -0.57 1.76 21.26
N GLY A 168 0.28 1.86 20.22
CA GLY A 168 0.35 0.91 19.13
C GLY A 168 -0.66 1.22 18.01
N PHE A 169 -1.13 0.18 17.32
CA PHE A 169 -2.14 0.34 16.28
C PHE A 169 -3.52 0.49 16.92
N CYS A 170 -4.21 1.57 16.60
CA CYS A 170 -5.47 1.97 17.22
C CYS A 170 -6.59 2.11 16.19
N ALA A 171 -7.80 1.84 16.65
CA ALA A 171 -9.04 2.25 16.01
C ALA A 171 -9.62 3.45 16.78
N ILE A 172 -10.01 4.50 16.08
CA ILE A 172 -10.45 5.77 16.66
C ILE A 172 -11.72 6.21 15.94
N ALA A 173 -12.76 6.56 16.68
CA ALA A 173 -13.95 7.12 16.06
C ALA A 173 -13.62 8.47 15.40
N ALA A 174 -13.94 8.64 14.13
CA ALA A 174 -13.56 9.84 13.38
C ALA A 174 -14.19 11.12 13.96
N GLN A 175 -15.35 10.99 14.60
CA GLN A 175 -16.07 12.12 15.22
C GLN A 175 -15.62 12.39 16.67
N ASP A 176 -14.93 11.45 17.33
CA ASP A 176 -14.49 11.58 18.71
C ASP A 176 -13.09 10.98 18.91
N PRO A 177 -12.03 11.80 18.84
CA PRO A 177 -10.66 11.33 18.92
C PRO A 177 -10.25 10.83 20.31
N GLU A 178 -11.05 11.12 21.35
CA GLU A 178 -10.79 10.61 22.69
C GLU A 178 -11.17 9.12 22.83
N GLN A 179 -11.99 8.61 21.94
CA GLN A 179 -12.37 7.20 21.86
C GLN A 179 -11.35 6.39 21.04
N ALA A 180 -10.11 6.33 21.51
CA ALA A 180 -9.09 5.49 20.91
C ALA A 180 -9.08 4.11 21.56
N VAL A 181 -9.25 3.06 20.77
CA VAL A 181 -9.19 1.67 21.18
C VAL A 181 -7.91 1.04 20.66
N PRO A 182 -6.96 0.63 21.50
CA PRO A 182 -5.78 -0.10 21.05
C PRO A 182 -6.17 -1.46 20.46
N VAL A 183 -5.92 -1.62 19.17
CA VAL A 183 -6.19 -2.83 18.41
C VAL A 183 -5.01 -3.78 18.43
N TRP A 184 -3.78 -3.22 18.50
CA TRP A 184 -2.56 -4.02 18.49
C TRP A 184 -1.40 -3.32 19.21
N LYS A 185 -0.69 -4.09 20.06
CA LYS A 185 0.52 -3.63 20.73
C LYS A 185 1.72 -4.44 20.25
N GLN A 186 2.91 -3.82 20.24
CA GLN A 186 4.13 -4.44 19.70
C GLN A 186 4.61 -5.70 20.47
N GLU A 187 4.17 -5.92 21.68
CA GLU A 187 4.66 -7.00 22.57
C GLU A 187 3.81 -8.27 22.51
N GLN A 188 3.15 -8.55 21.38
CA GLN A 188 2.31 -9.73 21.24
C GLN A 188 3.08 -10.90 20.63
N ALA A 189 2.65 -12.13 20.92
CA ALA A 189 3.22 -13.36 20.35
C ALA A 189 3.01 -13.48 18.84
N LEU A 190 2.04 -12.73 18.33
CA LEU A 190 1.76 -12.60 16.89
C LEU A 190 2.27 -11.25 16.38
N THR A 191 2.69 -11.23 15.13
CA THR A 191 3.13 -10.00 14.42
C THR A 191 2.16 -9.66 13.31
N ILE A 192 1.78 -8.39 13.22
CA ILE A 192 1.12 -7.86 12.03
C ILE A 192 2.16 -7.80 10.90
N LYS A 193 1.93 -8.53 9.83
CA LYS A 193 2.75 -8.49 8.62
C LYS A 193 2.23 -7.44 7.65
N GLN A 194 0.91 -7.32 7.51
CA GLN A 194 0.23 -6.39 6.62
C GLN A 194 -1.14 -6.04 7.17
N THR A 195 -1.60 -4.84 6.83
CA THR A 195 -2.98 -4.40 7.06
C THR A 195 -3.57 -3.85 5.77
N VAL A 196 -4.84 -4.14 5.52
CA VAL A 196 -5.56 -3.65 4.34
C VAL A 196 -6.96 -3.23 4.76
N PRO A 197 -7.32 -1.95 4.64
CA PRO A 197 -8.67 -1.50 4.95
C PRO A 197 -9.67 -1.98 3.90
N VAL A 198 -10.88 -2.24 4.38
CA VAL A 198 -12.05 -2.60 3.56
C VAL A 198 -13.26 -1.86 4.11
N THR A 199 -14.36 -1.84 3.37
CA THR A 199 -15.60 -1.27 3.89
C THR A 199 -16.01 -1.95 5.20
N GLY A 200 -16.19 -1.14 6.23
CA GLY A 200 -16.63 -1.61 7.55
C GLY A 200 -15.58 -2.32 8.39
N GLY A 201 -14.28 -2.20 8.05
CA GLY A 201 -13.22 -2.79 8.86
C GLY A 201 -11.82 -2.74 8.28
N ILE A 202 -10.95 -3.54 8.86
CA ILE A 202 -9.57 -3.70 8.41
C ILE A 202 -9.14 -5.17 8.46
N VAL A 203 -8.50 -5.65 7.42
CA VAL A 203 -7.95 -7.00 7.32
C VAL A 203 -6.50 -7.01 7.76
N PHE A 204 -6.14 -7.97 8.59
CA PHE A 204 -4.79 -8.19 9.07
C PHE A 204 -4.25 -9.51 8.54
N TRP A 205 -3.00 -9.50 8.09
CA TRP A 205 -2.17 -10.70 7.96
C TRP A 205 -1.34 -10.82 9.23
N LEU A 206 -1.61 -11.86 9.99
CA LEU A 206 -0.92 -12.17 11.24
C LEU A 206 -0.01 -13.39 11.04
N ALA A 207 1.17 -13.35 11.63
CA ALA A 207 2.08 -14.48 11.68
C ALA A 207 2.68 -14.64 13.08
N GLU A 208 3.16 -15.81 13.39
CA GLU A 208 4.00 -16.02 14.58
C GLU A 208 5.34 -15.28 14.41
N ASN A 209 5.94 -14.91 15.55
CA ASN A 209 7.29 -14.36 15.59
C ASN A 209 8.33 -15.49 15.40
N GLU A 210 8.30 -16.15 14.26
CA GLU A 210 9.26 -17.19 13.94
C GLU A 210 10.48 -16.66 13.16
N PRO A 211 11.63 -17.30 13.30
CA PRO A 211 12.86 -16.88 12.61
C PRO A 211 12.82 -17.07 11.09
N ASP A 212 11.95 -17.96 10.57
CA ASP A 212 11.78 -18.17 9.13
C ASP A 212 10.50 -17.48 8.63
N PRO A 213 10.62 -16.34 7.95
CA PRO A 213 9.46 -15.59 7.45
C PRO A 213 8.71 -16.31 6.33
N ASP A 214 9.30 -17.33 5.70
CA ASP A 214 8.75 -18.00 4.52
C ASP A 214 8.06 -19.34 4.83
N ALA A 215 8.18 -19.86 6.06
CA ALA A 215 7.66 -21.17 6.43
C ALA A 215 6.51 -21.15 7.45
N GLY A 216 6.10 -19.98 7.92
CA GLY A 216 5.16 -19.83 9.02
C GLY A 216 3.69 -20.04 8.65
N GLN A 217 2.89 -20.24 9.67
CA GLN A 217 1.43 -20.19 9.56
C GLN A 217 0.97 -18.73 9.54
N LEU A 218 0.09 -18.40 8.60
CA LEU A 218 -0.53 -17.08 8.44
C LEU A 218 -2.01 -17.16 8.77
N TRP A 219 -2.51 -16.15 9.45
CA TRP A 219 -3.94 -15.95 9.68
C TRP A 219 -4.37 -14.65 9.04
N VAL A 220 -5.36 -14.74 8.16
CA VAL A 220 -6.01 -13.57 7.58
C VAL A 220 -7.26 -13.31 8.38
N VAL A 221 -7.28 -12.23 9.14
CA VAL A 221 -8.38 -11.91 10.04
C VAL A 221 -8.93 -10.53 9.75
N LEU A 222 -10.23 -10.38 9.87
CA LEU A 222 -10.93 -9.10 9.70
C LEU A 222 -11.35 -8.59 11.08
N LEU A 223 -10.98 -7.37 11.39
CA LEU A 223 -11.58 -6.61 12.47
C LEU A 223 -12.68 -5.73 11.90
N ARG A 224 -13.91 -6.00 12.28
CA ARG A 224 -15.07 -5.14 11.95
C ARG A 224 -15.03 -3.85 12.77
N ASN A 225 -15.54 -2.77 12.21
CA ASN A 225 -15.74 -1.50 12.93
C ASN A 225 -16.63 -1.66 14.19
N SER A 226 -17.43 -2.74 14.25
CA SER A 226 -18.21 -3.13 15.43
C SER A 226 -17.39 -3.74 16.56
N GLY A 227 -16.09 -3.93 16.41
CA GLY A 227 -15.21 -4.57 17.40
C GLY A 227 -15.29 -6.11 17.42
N GLN A 228 -15.58 -6.72 16.28
CA GLN A 228 -15.61 -8.18 16.14
C GLN A 228 -14.44 -8.66 15.29
N TRP A 229 -13.73 -9.68 15.78
CA TRP A 229 -12.71 -10.40 15.03
C TRP A 229 -13.31 -11.58 14.29
N GLU A 230 -13.02 -11.69 13.01
CA GLU A 230 -13.46 -12.77 12.13
C GLU A 230 -12.25 -13.41 11.45
N LEU A 231 -12.15 -14.75 11.51
CA LEU A 231 -11.18 -15.48 10.70
C LEU A 231 -11.68 -15.54 9.26
N LEU A 232 -10.94 -14.96 8.34
CA LEU A 232 -11.23 -15.13 6.92
C LEU A 232 -10.52 -16.37 6.37
N ARG A 233 -9.26 -16.60 6.80
CA ARG A 233 -8.48 -17.73 6.29
C ARG A 233 -7.28 -18.07 7.16
N GLU A 234 -6.93 -19.37 7.15
CA GLU A 234 -5.63 -19.88 7.58
C GLU A 234 -4.82 -20.31 6.37
N GLU A 235 -3.54 -19.96 6.34
CA GLU A 235 -2.64 -20.24 5.25
C GLU A 235 -1.26 -20.65 5.77
N THR A 236 -0.50 -21.36 4.93
CA THR A 236 0.90 -21.69 5.19
C THR A 236 1.75 -21.22 4.02
N GLY A 237 2.97 -20.77 4.29
CA GLY A 237 3.92 -20.35 3.27
C GLY A 237 4.24 -18.86 3.32
N PRO A 238 4.94 -18.36 2.29
CA PRO A 238 5.45 -16.99 2.28
C PRO A 238 4.34 -15.97 2.26
N MET A 239 4.66 -14.79 2.81
CA MET A 239 3.77 -13.64 2.79
C MET A 239 3.39 -13.28 1.36
N PRO A 240 2.09 -13.05 1.05
CA PRO A 240 1.67 -12.58 -0.26
C PRO A 240 2.30 -11.23 -0.62
N ARG A 241 2.40 -10.96 -1.92
CA ARG A 241 2.84 -9.67 -2.45
C ARG A 241 1.66 -8.90 -3.05
N SER A 242 1.85 -7.59 -3.20
CA SER A 242 0.89 -6.70 -3.86
C SER A 242 -0.54 -6.89 -3.34
N ILE A 243 -0.71 -6.69 -2.04
CA ILE A 243 -2.00 -6.80 -1.38
C ILE A 243 -2.73 -5.48 -1.56
N PHE A 244 -3.95 -5.52 -2.06
CA PHE A 244 -4.82 -4.37 -2.25
C PHE A 244 -6.28 -4.76 -2.05
N SER A 245 -7.15 -3.78 -1.90
CA SER A 245 -8.58 -4.02 -1.61
C SER A 245 -9.48 -3.06 -2.38
N ASP A 246 -10.71 -3.48 -2.56
CA ASP A 246 -11.84 -2.60 -2.86
C ASP A 246 -12.81 -2.57 -1.66
N ASP A 247 -14.06 -2.23 -1.94
CA ASP A 247 -15.10 -2.13 -0.91
C ASP A 247 -15.31 -3.43 -0.13
N THR A 248 -15.19 -4.59 -0.78
CA THR A 248 -15.58 -5.88 -0.20
C THR A 248 -14.55 -6.98 -0.34
N ASN A 249 -13.57 -6.81 -1.22
CA ASN A 249 -12.60 -7.85 -1.55
C ASN A 249 -11.19 -7.41 -1.21
N VAL A 250 -10.37 -8.39 -0.88
CA VAL A 250 -8.92 -8.24 -0.84
C VAL A 250 -8.30 -9.13 -1.89
N TRP A 251 -7.44 -8.55 -2.72
CA TRP A 251 -6.64 -9.28 -3.70
C TRP A 251 -5.18 -9.29 -3.27
N PHE A 252 -4.51 -10.36 -3.64
CA PHE A 252 -3.07 -10.48 -3.40
C PHE A 252 -2.41 -11.42 -4.41
N MET A 253 -1.13 -11.22 -4.62
CA MET A 253 -0.32 -12.07 -5.48
C MET A 253 0.49 -13.07 -4.68
N ARG A 254 0.61 -14.29 -5.23
CA ARG A 254 1.60 -15.29 -4.83
C ARG A 254 2.47 -15.67 -5.99
N GLU A 255 3.75 -15.76 -5.72
CA GLU A 255 4.74 -16.30 -6.66
C GLU A 255 4.91 -17.78 -6.40
N THR A 256 4.87 -18.57 -7.46
CA THR A 256 5.09 -20.01 -7.45
C THR A 256 6.12 -20.37 -8.52
N SER A 257 6.54 -21.64 -8.57
CA SER A 257 7.41 -22.15 -9.65
C SER A 257 6.76 -22.06 -11.05
N GLU A 258 5.44 -21.93 -11.12
CA GLU A 258 4.68 -21.84 -12.38
C GLU A 258 4.41 -20.38 -12.81
N GLY A 259 4.75 -19.42 -11.95
CA GLY A 259 4.57 -17.98 -12.19
C GLY A 259 3.79 -17.28 -11.06
N GLN A 260 3.26 -16.11 -11.39
CA GLN A 260 2.51 -15.29 -10.46
C GLN A 260 1.00 -15.56 -10.61
N PHE A 261 0.34 -15.77 -9.48
CA PHE A 261 -1.09 -16.02 -9.43
C PHE A 261 -1.80 -14.94 -8.60
N LEU A 262 -2.97 -14.54 -9.07
CA LEU A 262 -3.85 -13.62 -8.35
C LEU A 262 -4.89 -14.40 -7.55
N TYR A 263 -5.04 -13.99 -6.30
CA TYR A 263 -6.01 -14.55 -5.35
C TYR A 263 -6.94 -13.46 -4.85
N GLN A 264 -8.13 -13.88 -4.45
CA GLN A 264 -9.15 -13.01 -3.87
C GLN A 264 -9.71 -13.63 -2.60
N ILE A 265 -9.98 -12.78 -1.62
CA ILE A 265 -10.80 -13.08 -0.45
C ILE A 265 -11.98 -12.13 -0.44
N ASP A 266 -13.20 -12.66 -0.43
CA ASP A 266 -14.40 -11.89 -0.14
C ASP A 266 -14.49 -11.66 1.38
N CYS A 267 -14.47 -10.41 1.81
CA CYS A 267 -14.51 -10.06 3.23
C CYS A 267 -15.90 -10.20 3.86
N LYS A 268 -16.91 -10.50 3.07
CA LYS A 268 -18.28 -10.70 3.58
C LYS A 268 -18.47 -12.08 4.17
N ASP A 269 -17.94 -13.11 3.53
CA ASP A 269 -18.13 -14.51 3.91
C ASP A 269 -16.83 -15.32 3.98
N GLY A 270 -15.68 -14.69 3.73
CA GLY A 270 -14.37 -15.35 3.73
C GLY A 270 -14.15 -16.24 2.50
N ALA A 271 -14.98 -16.15 1.47
CA ALA A 271 -14.81 -16.93 0.25
C ALA A 271 -13.46 -16.63 -0.40
N TYR A 272 -12.72 -17.70 -0.72
CA TYR A 272 -11.38 -17.62 -1.25
C TYR A 272 -11.31 -18.26 -2.63
N ALA A 273 -10.70 -17.57 -3.55
CA ALA A 273 -10.51 -18.04 -4.92
C ALA A 273 -9.09 -17.74 -5.44
N CYS A 274 -8.50 -18.73 -6.12
CA CYS A 274 -7.42 -18.45 -7.05
C CYS A 274 -8.06 -18.02 -8.38
N LEU A 275 -7.89 -16.77 -8.76
CA LEU A 275 -8.48 -16.24 -10.00
C LEU A 275 -7.73 -16.73 -11.23
N GLY A 276 -6.42 -16.99 -11.09
CA GLY A 276 -5.61 -17.52 -12.17
C GLY A 276 -4.19 -17.01 -12.19
N LYS A 277 -3.43 -17.44 -13.19
CA LYS A 277 -2.07 -16.96 -13.46
C LYS A 277 -2.14 -15.58 -14.10
N LEU A 278 -1.31 -14.67 -13.59
CA LEU A 278 -1.17 -13.34 -14.20
C LEU A 278 -0.45 -13.42 -15.55
N PRO A 279 -0.79 -12.54 -16.50
CA PRO A 279 -0.18 -12.55 -17.81
C PRO A 279 1.29 -12.14 -17.75
N GLU A 280 2.07 -12.67 -18.70
CA GLU A 280 3.44 -12.23 -18.91
C GLU A 280 3.46 -10.80 -19.47
N ALA A 281 4.60 -10.12 -19.28
CA ALA A 281 4.75 -8.78 -19.81
C ALA A 281 4.68 -8.80 -21.36
N PRO A 282 3.97 -7.85 -21.96
CA PRO A 282 3.98 -7.68 -23.41
C PRO A 282 5.35 -7.20 -23.90
N ASP A 283 5.56 -7.28 -25.21
CA ASP A 283 6.79 -6.79 -25.84
C ASP A 283 7.02 -5.31 -25.48
N GLY A 284 8.23 -4.98 -25.12
CA GLY A 284 8.59 -3.61 -24.70
C GLY A 284 8.37 -3.30 -23.22
N CYS A 285 7.95 -4.27 -22.43
CA CYS A 285 7.76 -4.13 -20.99
C CYS A 285 8.62 -5.09 -20.18
N TYR A 286 8.93 -4.69 -18.93
CA TYR A 286 9.61 -5.54 -17.97
C TYR A 286 8.61 -6.39 -17.18
N SER A 287 8.99 -7.64 -16.92
CA SER A 287 8.29 -8.55 -16.02
C SER A 287 8.97 -8.52 -14.63
N PRO A 288 8.24 -8.69 -13.53
CA PRO A 288 6.79 -8.94 -13.47
C PRO A 288 5.96 -7.65 -13.52
N GLY A 289 4.74 -7.75 -14.04
CA GLY A 289 3.74 -6.70 -13.90
C GLY A 289 3.12 -6.65 -12.49
N THR A 290 2.42 -5.59 -12.19
CA THR A 290 1.69 -5.42 -10.93
C THR A 290 0.21 -5.21 -11.22
N PRO A 291 -0.70 -6.03 -10.69
CA PRO A 291 -2.12 -5.75 -10.78
C PRO A 291 -2.46 -4.54 -9.92
N VAL A 292 -3.34 -3.71 -10.43
CA VAL A 292 -3.86 -2.53 -9.74
C VAL A 292 -5.37 -2.46 -9.95
N LEU A 293 -6.06 -1.85 -8.99
CA LEU A 293 -7.50 -1.67 -9.07
C LEU A 293 -7.82 -0.41 -9.87
N GLY A 294 -8.61 -0.59 -10.94
CA GLY A 294 -9.26 0.51 -11.66
C GLY A 294 -10.73 0.64 -11.24
N PHE A 295 -11.47 1.48 -11.97
CA PHE A 295 -12.91 1.59 -11.76
C PHE A 295 -13.61 0.29 -12.16
N GLN A 296 -14.10 -0.44 -11.17
CA GLN A 296 -14.82 -1.71 -11.32
C GLN A 296 -14.09 -2.80 -12.14
N ARG A 297 -12.78 -2.71 -12.31
CA ARG A 297 -11.98 -3.71 -13.00
C ARG A 297 -10.54 -3.74 -12.53
N LEU A 298 -9.88 -4.85 -12.78
CA LEU A 298 -8.45 -4.99 -12.60
C LEU A 298 -7.70 -4.50 -13.84
N LEU A 299 -6.57 -3.87 -13.59
CA LEU A 299 -5.61 -3.43 -14.59
C LEU A 299 -4.27 -4.10 -14.31
N MET A 300 -3.46 -4.29 -15.36
CA MET A 300 -2.05 -4.62 -15.22
C MET A 300 -1.19 -3.40 -15.50
N ARG A 301 -0.30 -3.12 -14.58
CA ARG A 301 0.75 -2.11 -14.72
C ARG A 301 2.08 -2.78 -15.01
N TYR A 302 2.75 -2.36 -16.06
CA TYR A 302 4.11 -2.78 -16.40
C TYR A 302 5.03 -1.57 -16.49
N GLN A 303 6.31 -1.80 -16.23
CA GLN A 303 7.33 -0.82 -16.54
C GLN A 303 7.77 -1.06 -17.99
N GLY A 304 7.65 -0.04 -18.84
CA GLY A 304 8.14 -0.06 -20.21
C GLY A 304 9.66 0.12 -20.30
N ILE A 305 10.26 -0.38 -21.37
CA ILE A 305 11.71 -0.30 -21.62
C ILE A 305 12.18 1.16 -21.75
N GLU A 306 11.34 2.06 -22.24
CA GLU A 306 11.62 3.48 -22.42
C GLU A 306 11.33 4.32 -21.17
N SER A 307 11.32 3.71 -19.99
CA SER A 307 10.99 4.35 -18.72
C SER A 307 9.54 4.84 -18.64
N THR A 308 8.65 4.19 -19.39
CA THR A 308 7.21 4.42 -19.34
C THR A 308 6.52 3.51 -18.33
N MET A 309 5.32 3.88 -17.90
CA MET A 309 4.37 2.98 -17.26
C MET A 309 3.26 2.66 -18.22
N GLU A 310 3.06 1.37 -18.44
CA GLU A 310 2.11 0.83 -19.39
C GLU A 310 0.95 0.19 -18.63
N PHE A 311 -0.26 0.58 -18.96
CA PHE A 311 -1.47 0.06 -18.33
C PHE A 311 -2.32 -0.68 -19.35
N TYR A 312 -2.71 -1.89 -18.96
CA TYR A 312 -3.55 -2.78 -19.78
C TYR A 312 -4.78 -3.21 -18.97
N ALA A 313 -5.90 -3.33 -19.65
CA ALA A 313 -7.06 -3.97 -19.06
C ALA A 313 -6.79 -5.45 -18.80
N LEU A 314 -7.36 -5.99 -17.71
CA LEU A 314 -7.51 -7.44 -17.53
C LEU A 314 -8.97 -7.83 -17.75
N ASP A 315 -9.18 -8.93 -18.45
CA ASP A 315 -10.50 -9.55 -18.49
C ASP A 315 -10.74 -10.47 -17.27
N ASP A 316 -11.94 -11.01 -17.16
CA ASP A 316 -12.33 -11.90 -16.05
C ASP A 316 -11.53 -13.22 -16.01
N LYS A 317 -10.77 -13.52 -17.05
CA LYS A 317 -9.88 -14.69 -17.13
C LYS A 317 -8.43 -14.32 -16.89
N LEU A 318 -8.15 -13.11 -16.45
CA LEU A 318 -6.81 -12.52 -16.29
C LEU A 318 -6.01 -12.51 -17.59
N THR A 319 -6.68 -12.45 -18.76
CA THR A 319 -6.00 -12.28 -20.03
C THR A 319 -5.72 -10.79 -20.25
N LEU A 320 -4.52 -10.49 -20.75
CA LEU A 320 -4.16 -9.13 -21.10
C LEU A 320 -5.01 -8.65 -22.25
N GLY A 321 -5.79 -7.64 -21.99
CA GLY A 321 -6.69 -7.02 -22.93
C GLY A 321 -6.11 -5.79 -23.62
N GLU A 322 -6.94 -4.79 -23.80
CA GLU A 322 -6.59 -3.54 -24.46
C GLU A 322 -5.49 -2.79 -23.69
N HIS A 323 -4.51 -2.27 -24.44
CA HIS A 323 -3.59 -1.26 -23.95
C HIS A 323 -4.35 0.05 -23.72
N LEU A 324 -4.42 0.49 -22.49
CA LEU A 324 -5.22 1.65 -22.11
C LEU A 324 -4.44 2.93 -22.20
N LEU A 325 -3.17 2.90 -21.81
CA LEU A 325 -2.43 4.09 -21.54
C LEU A 325 -0.93 3.82 -21.38
N SER A 326 -0.11 4.65 -22.02
CA SER A 326 1.31 4.83 -21.70
C SER A 326 1.49 6.15 -20.98
N TYR A 327 2.24 6.11 -19.90
CA TYR A 327 2.59 7.30 -19.14
C TYR A 327 4.11 7.34 -18.93
N GLY A 328 4.81 8.37 -19.42
CA GLY A 328 6.26 8.52 -19.25
C GLY A 328 6.92 9.41 -20.26
N ALA A 329 8.21 9.35 -20.35
CA ALA A 329 9.28 10.21 -20.78
C ALA A 329 9.15 11.09 -22.05
N ASP A 330 8.17 10.89 -22.92
CA ASP A 330 8.10 11.65 -24.19
C ASP A 330 7.33 12.96 -24.12
N ASP A 331 6.77 13.28 -22.99
CA ASP A 331 6.12 14.55 -22.79
C ASP A 331 7.01 15.47 -21.97
N SER A 332 6.93 16.75 -22.25
CA SER A 332 7.63 17.83 -21.59
C SER A 332 7.52 17.88 -20.05
N TYR A 333 6.91 16.87 -19.48
CA TYR A 333 6.84 16.53 -18.07
C TYR A 333 7.44 15.15 -17.88
N ALA A 334 8.79 15.05 -17.94
CA ALA A 334 9.45 13.80 -17.57
C ALA A 334 9.20 13.53 -16.10
N ILE A 335 8.36 12.55 -15.84
CA ILE A 335 8.03 12.13 -14.49
C ILE A 335 8.99 11.02 -14.10
N TYR A 336 9.95 11.32 -13.20
CA TYR A 336 10.86 10.33 -12.66
C TYR A 336 10.14 9.37 -11.73
N PHE A 337 10.21 8.10 -12.09
CA PHE A 337 9.53 6.99 -11.46
C PHE A 337 10.28 6.50 -10.22
N LEU A 338 10.20 7.22 -9.13
CA LEU A 338 10.63 6.72 -7.84
C LEU A 338 9.41 6.32 -6.99
N HIS A 339 9.00 5.07 -7.13
CA HIS A 339 8.20 4.29 -6.18
C HIS A 339 6.74 4.67 -5.89
N LEU A 340 6.15 5.71 -6.47
CA LEU A 340 4.80 6.17 -6.11
C LEU A 340 3.92 6.41 -7.35
N PHE A 341 3.82 5.40 -8.22
CA PHE A 341 2.80 5.47 -9.26
C PHE A 341 1.52 4.88 -8.75
N GLU A 342 0.67 5.75 -8.36
CA GLU A 342 -0.72 5.43 -8.12
C GLU A 342 -1.52 5.89 -9.33
N ILE A 343 -2.37 5.02 -9.81
CA ILE A 343 -3.39 5.32 -10.80
C ILE A 343 -4.74 5.20 -10.11
N GLN A 344 -5.59 6.16 -10.35
CA GLN A 344 -6.99 6.08 -9.97
C GLN A 344 -7.84 6.16 -11.23
N GLU A 345 -8.64 5.13 -11.48
CA GLU A 345 -9.61 5.14 -12.54
C GLU A 345 -10.99 5.50 -12.00
N THR A 346 -11.67 6.43 -12.66
CA THR A 346 -13.07 6.78 -12.44
C THR A 346 -13.88 6.53 -13.73
N PRO A 347 -15.20 6.60 -13.71
CA PRO A 347 -15.98 6.50 -14.94
C PRO A 347 -15.59 7.51 -16.02
N GLN A 348 -15.08 8.68 -15.61
CA GLN A 348 -14.80 9.81 -16.51
C GLN A 348 -13.33 10.01 -16.81
N SER A 349 -12.43 9.55 -15.93
CA SER A 349 -11.02 9.93 -16.00
C SER A 349 -10.08 8.88 -15.43
N PHE A 350 -8.81 9.00 -15.82
CA PHE A 350 -7.69 8.42 -15.08
C PHE A 350 -6.93 9.55 -14.38
N TYR A 351 -6.64 9.39 -13.10
CA TYR A 351 -5.80 10.28 -12.33
C TYR A 351 -4.47 9.60 -12.02
N PHE A 352 -3.41 10.37 -12.14
CA PHE A 352 -2.05 9.92 -11.85
C PHE A 352 -1.41 10.87 -10.87
N CYS A 353 -0.63 10.34 -9.95
CA CYS A 353 0.28 11.15 -9.15
C CYS A 353 1.71 10.86 -9.60
N GLY A 354 2.45 11.89 -9.93
CA GLY A 354 3.84 11.76 -10.34
C GLY A 354 4.64 13.01 -10.00
N LYS A 355 5.97 12.90 -10.11
CA LYS A 355 6.89 13.99 -9.84
C LYS A 355 7.33 14.65 -11.14
N SER A 356 7.19 15.97 -11.24
CA SER A 356 7.73 16.74 -12.36
C SER A 356 9.24 16.93 -12.20
N GLU A 357 10.02 16.63 -13.25
CA GLU A 357 11.46 16.92 -13.27
C GLU A 357 11.79 18.41 -13.32
N GLU A 358 10.95 19.19 -13.98
CA GLU A 358 11.23 20.60 -14.24
C GLU A 358 11.20 21.45 -12.97
N ASN A 359 10.28 21.16 -12.06
CA ASN A 359 10.08 21.96 -10.86
C ASN A 359 10.04 21.14 -9.55
N GLY A 360 10.23 19.83 -9.67
CA GLY A 360 10.26 18.93 -8.51
C GLY A 360 8.94 18.76 -7.78
N LEU A 361 7.84 19.25 -8.34
CA LEU A 361 6.53 19.15 -7.72
C LEU A 361 5.91 17.77 -7.96
N TYR A 362 5.22 17.25 -6.96
CA TYR A 362 4.30 16.15 -7.16
C TYR A 362 3.03 16.70 -7.79
N LEU A 363 2.75 16.25 -8.99
CA LEU A 363 1.59 16.70 -9.75
C LEU A 363 0.57 15.59 -9.86
N VAL A 364 -0.67 15.96 -9.66
CA VAL A 364 -1.80 15.13 -10.04
C VAL A 364 -2.19 15.51 -11.46
N SER A 365 -2.16 14.53 -12.35
CA SER A 365 -2.55 14.69 -13.75
C SER A 365 -3.86 13.95 -14.01
N GLU A 366 -4.71 14.53 -14.84
CA GLU A 366 -5.97 13.92 -15.28
C GLU A 366 -5.90 13.62 -16.77
N ILE A 367 -6.40 12.43 -17.14
CA ILE A 367 -6.67 12.07 -18.53
C ILE A 367 -8.14 11.73 -18.64
N ARG A 368 -8.91 12.57 -19.32
CA ARG A 368 -10.36 12.37 -19.46
C ARG A 368 -10.67 11.32 -20.50
N LYS A 369 -11.68 10.51 -20.21
CA LYS A 369 -12.27 9.57 -21.14
C LYS A 369 -13.32 10.29 -22.01
N SER A 370 -13.19 10.22 -23.32
CA SER A 370 -14.16 10.76 -24.27
C SER A 370 -14.55 9.67 -25.27
N GLY A 371 -15.54 8.86 -24.92
CA GLY A 371 -15.85 7.64 -25.65
C GLY A 371 -14.63 6.70 -25.62
N ASP A 372 -14.20 6.24 -26.82
CA ASP A 372 -13.00 5.39 -26.95
C ASP A 372 -11.68 6.18 -27.01
N ARG A 373 -11.71 7.48 -26.76
CA ARG A 373 -10.53 8.33 -26.82
C ARG A 373 -10.17 8.86 -25.44
N LEU A 374 -8.87 8.82 -25.13
CA LEU A 374 -8.31 9.51 -24.01
C LEU A 374 -7.96 10.93 -24.44
N LEU A 375 -8.57 11.92 -23.80
CA LEU A 375 -8.25 13.33 -23.98
C LEU A 375 -7.26 13.70 -22.88
N ARG A 376 -6.01 13.92 -23.27
CA ARG A 376 -5.00 14.39 -22.35
C ARG A 376 -5.31 15.82 -21.98
N GLU A 377 -5.56 16.09 -20.71
CA GLU A 377 -5.61 17.43 -20.17
C GLU A 377 -4.35 17.72 -19.34
N GLU A 378 -4.02 18.98 -19.24
CA GLU A 378 -2.88 19.46 -18.46
C GLU A 378 -2.98 19.01 -17.00
N ALA A 379 -1.80 18.92 -16.35
CA ALA A 379 -1.76 18.63 -14.92
C ALA A 379 -2.77 19.51 -14.16
N LEU A 380 -3.42 18.95 -13.14
CA LEU A 380 -4.28 19.71 -12.25
C LEU A 380 -3.41 20.73 -11.51
N GLN A 381 -3.20 21.88 -12.16
CA GLN A 381 -2.34 22.90 -11.59
C GLN A 381 -3.08 23.62 -10.47
N PRO A 382 -2.41 23.89 -9.34
CA PRO A 382 -2.92 24.83 -8.36
C PRO A 382 -2.97 26.23 -8.99
N PRO A 383 -3.90 27.09 -8.54
CA PRO A 383 -3.86 28.48 -8.96
C PRO A 383 -2.53 29.11 -8.55
N VAL A 384 -1.94 29.87 -9.46
CA VAL A 384 -0.68 30.60 -9.27
C VAL A 384 -0.84 31.66 -8.18
#